data_f23d2879068f58a9fb678978bdfff074
#
_entry.id   f23d2879068f58a9fb678978bdfff074
#
_cell.length_a   1.000
_cell.length_b   1.000
_cell.length_c   1.000
_cell.angle_alpha   90.00
_cell.angle_beta   90.00
_cell.angle_gamma   90.00
#
_symmetry.space_group_name_H-M   'P 1'
#
loop_
_entity.id
_entity.type
_entity.pdbx_description
1 polymer ?
#
loop_
_entity_poly.entity_id
_entity_poly.type
_entity_poly.pdbx_seq_one_letter_code
_entity_poly.pdbx_strand_id
1 'polypeptide(L)'
;MRFWGSSSMNVWYSQVDDSNLEDPSAASMIRLDLKNDRYFFTTGQHRVDKDFQPALGFVQRTDMIGTGVIAGFTPRVGDGDELIRQWSFSLYARDVKNHSGITETGILQFSIDAFLETRDKVGFKISQNKEKLGEGFILGNGVKIANGDYKDQKVSLSARSNQSRGIWGDMRFEKGDYFGGDKTTFSGSIGKRFSNHLTVYGSVNQNIISMPSEKEFSANVYGFTAEGAINKKWFGKAIIQYDNFSEQLQLYCRINWIHTPGSDLFIVLNLSLIHI
;
A
#
# COMPACT_ATOMS: atom_id res chain seq x y z
N MET A 1 -19.30 8.88 14.97
CA MET A 1 -20.70 9.26 14.77
C MET A 1 -21.06 9.00 13.31
N ARG A 2 -22.19 8.34 13.05
CA ARG A 2 -22.72 8.11 11.69
C ARG A 2 -23.93 9.01 11.49
N PHE A 3 -24.01 9.66 10.35
CA PHE A 3 -25.11 10.54 9.97
C PHE A 3 -25.25 10.52 8.45
N TRP A 4 -26.49 10.75 7.97
CA TRP A 4 -26.82 10.82 6.55
C TRP A 4 -26.30 9.62 5.72
N GLY A 5 -27.03 8.51 5.75
CA GLY A 5 -26.71 7.28 5.03
C GLY A 5 -25.46 6.58 5.59
N SER A 6 -24.47 6.33 4.75
CA SER A 6 -23.18 5.71 5.13
C SER A 6 -22.08 6.72 5.51
N SER A 7 -22.47 7.99 5.75
CA SER A 7 -21.53 9.03 6.15
C SER A 7 -21.10 8.88 7.61
N SER A 8 -19.87 9.27 7.93
CA SER A 8 -19.34 9.17 9.29
C SER A 8 -18.37 10.31 9.60
N MET A 9 -18.29 10.64 10.87
CA MET A 9 -17.26 11.52 11.43
C MET A 9 -16.52 10.77 12.51
N ASN A 10 -15.19 10.78 12.44
CA ASN A 10 -14.30 10.19 13.42
C ASN A 10 -13.42 11.28 14.02
N VAL A 11 -13.37 11.31 15.33
CA VAL A 11 -12.50 12.22 16.10
C VAL A 11 -11.85 11.41 17.20
N TRP A 12 -10.55 11.57 17.38
CA TRP A 12 -9.84 11.05 18.53
C TRP A 12 -8.76 12.02 18.98
N TYR A 13 -8.41 11.90 20.24
CA TYR A 13 -7.35 12.66 20.89
C TYR A 13 -6.60 11.72 21.84
N SER A 14 -5.29 11.83 21.87
CA SER A 14 -4.42 11.10 22.79
C SER A 14 -3.36 12.05 23.31
N GLN A 15 -3.03 11.93 24.58
CA GLN A 15 -2.02 12.75 25.24
C GLN A 15 -1.06 11.86 26.00
N VAL A 16 0.20 12.23 25.98
CA VAL A 16 1.26 11.66 26.81
C VAL A 16 1.76 12.73 27.75
N ASP A 17 1.79 12.40 29.03
CA ASP A 17 2.38 13.21 30.09
C ASP A 17 3.65 12.46 30.55
N ASP A 18 4.80 13.06 30.32
CA ASP A 18 6.11 12.51 30.69
C ASP A 18 6.84 13.55 31.53
N SER A 19 7.37 13.13 32.66
CA SER A 19 8.11 14.00 33.60
C SER A 19 9.35 14.69 32.97
N ASN A 20 9.81 14.22 31.82
CA ASN A 20 10.91 14.82 31.07
C ASN A 20 10.47 15.90 30.09
N LEU A 21 9.16 16.11 29.90
CA LEU A 21 8.62 17.14 29.04
C LEU A 21 8.14 18.33 29.86
N GLU A 22 8.37 19.55 29.35
CA GLU A 22 7.86 20.78 29.97
C GLU A 22 6.33 20.84 29.90
N ASP A 23 5.76 20.40 28.76
CA ASP A 23 4.32 20.35 28.49
C ASP A 23 3.89 18.98 27.97
N PRO A 24 2.66 18.53 28.28
CA PRO A 24 2.11 17.30 27.71
C PRO A 24 2.08 17.33 26.18
N SER A 25 2.48 16.23 25.57
CA SER A 25 2.51 16.09 24.11
C SER A 25 1.31 15.30 23.61
N ALA A 26 0.73 15.68 22.49
CA ALA A 26 -0.53 15.15 22.01
C ALA A 26 -0.50 14.66 20.57
N ALA A 27 -1.44 13.76 20.28
CA ALA A 27 -1.82 13.43 18.92
C ALA A 27 -3.36 13.47 18.78
N SER A 28 -3.83 13.91 17.62
CA SER A 28 -5.26 14.03 17.35
C SER A 28 -5.60 13.79 15.90
N MET A 29 -6.83 13.38 15.63
CA MET A 29 -7.36 13.26 14.28
C MET A 29 -8.82 13.69 14.24
N ILE A 30 -9.17 14.39 13.17
CA ILE A 30 -10.55 14.59 12.74
C ILE A 30 -10.69 14.13 11.30
N ARG A 31 -11.71 13.35 11.02
CA ARG A 31 -12.01 12.83 9.69
C ARG A 31 -13.49 12.84 9.42
N LEU A 32 -13.88 13.35 8.27
CA LEU A 32 -15.23 13.36 7.74
C LEU A 32 -15.27 12.49 6.48
N ASP A 33 -16.16 11.52 6.45
CA ASP A 33 -16.47 10.67 5.31
C ASP A 33 -17.92 10.90 4.89
N LEU A 34 -18.11 11.41 3.67
CA LEU A 34 -19.42 11.59 3.04
C LEU A 34 -19.50 10.64 1.84
N LYS A 35 -20.47 9.75 1.84
CA LYS A 35 -20.58 8.73 0.79
C LYS A 35 -22.03 8.44 0.43
N ASN A 36 -22.29 8.40 -0.87
CA ASN A 36 -23.50 7.86 -1.45
C ASN A 36 -23.19 6.92 -2.63
N ASP A 37 -24.18 6.51 -3.41
CA ASP A 37 -24.01 5.56 -4.51
C ASP A 37 -23.13 6.10 -5.66
N ARG A 38 -23.10 7.42 -5.87
CA ARG A 38 -22.39 8.07 -7.00
C ARG A 38 -21.20 8.92 -6.61
N TYR A 39 -21.18 9.44 -5.40
CA TYR A 39 -20.17 10.38 -4.94
C TYR A 39 -19.58 9.93 -3.62
N PHE A 40 -18.30 10.17 -3.46
CA PHE A 40 -17.64 10.06 -2.17
C PHE A 40 -16.72 11.25 -1.95
N PHE A 41 -16.67 11.69 -0.72
CA PHE A 41 -15.77 12.75 -0.28
C PHE A 41 -15.27 12.39 1.11
N THR A 42 -13.97 12.40 1.27
CA THR A 42 -13.32 12.20 2.56
C THR A 42 -12.33 13.34 2.77
N THR A 43 -12.38 13.96 3.92
CA THR A 43 -11.36 14.92 4.34
C THR A 43 -11.00 14.68 5.78
N GLY A 44 -9.79 15.03 6.15
CA GLY A 44 -9.35 14.93 7.53
C GLY A 44 -7.99 15.55 7.77
N GLN A 45 -7.75 15.81 9.04
CA GLN A 45 -6.46 16.28 9.52
C GLN A 45 -6.00 15.37 10.66
N HIS A 46 -4.75 15.02 10.63
CA HIS A 46 -4.03 14.26 11.65
C HIS A 46 -2.86 15.12 12.13
N ARG A 47 -2.81 15.37 13.43
CA ARG A 47 -1.74 16.14 14.07
C ARG A 47 -1.03 15.24 15.05
N VAL A 48 0.30 15.29 15.08
CA VAL A 48 1.16 14.64 16.04
C VAL A 48 2.23 15.65 16.48
N ASP A 49 2.27 15.92 17.74
CA ASP A 49 3.26 16.85 18.29
C ASP A 49 4.68 16.25 18.22
N LYS A 50 5.68 17.10 18.34
CA LYS A 50 7.09 16.72 18.14
C LYS A 50 7.55 15.65 19.13
N ASP A 51 7.15 15.78 20.37
CA ASP A 51 7.60 14.93 21.49
C ASP A 51 6.59 13.86 21.88
N PHE A 52 5.59 13.58 21.00
CA PHE A 52 4.58 12.57 21.25
C PHE A 52 5.15 11.15 21.10
N GLN A 53 5.38 10.47 22.23
CA GLN A 53 5.90 9.11 22.30
C GLN A 53 5.04 8.25 23.26
N PRO A 54 4.03 7.53 22.76
CA PRO A 54 3.18 6.69 23.59
C PRO A 54 3.94 5.47 24.09
N ALA A 55 3.84 5.17 25.38
CA ALA A 55 4.54 4.05 26.01
C ALA A 55 4.17 2.67 25.46
N LEU A 56 2.93 2.49 25.01
CA LEU A 56 2.39 1.23 24.45
C LEU A 56 1.99 1.35 22.99
N GLY A 57 2.69 2.19 22.22
CA GLY A 57 2.34 2.41 20.82
C GLY A 57 3.55 2.73 19.97
N PHE A 58 3.37 2.66 18.66
CA PHE A 58 4.35 3.09 17.68
C PHE A 58 3.83 4.29 16.91
N VAL A 59 4.62 5.35 16.86
CA VAL A 59 4.36 6.54 16.06
C VAL A 59 5.39 6.59 14.94
N GLN A 60 4.91 6.46 13.72
CA GLN A 60 5.77 6.43 12.54
C GLN A 60 6.47 7.77 12.31
N ARG A 61 5.82 8.88 12.65
CA ARG A 61 6.32 10.23 12.45
C ARG A 61 5.72 11.18 13.47
N THR A 62 6.55 11.93 14.13
CA THR A 62 6.21 13.05 15.00
C THR A 62 6.38 14.39 14.28
N ASP A 63 6.12 15.50 14.96
CA ASP A 63 6.22 16.86 14.40
C ASP A 63 5.45 17.02 13.09
N MET A 64 4.18 16.59 13.03
CA MET A 64 3.44 16.59 11.78
C MET A 64 2.00 17.09 11.90
N ILE A 65 1.57 17.80 10.86
CA ILE A 65 0.18 18.12 10.57
C ILE A 65 -0.11 17.62 9.15
N GLY A 66 -0.80 16.48 9.06
CA GLY A 66 -1.19 15.87 7.79
C GLY A 66 -2.63 16.22 7.45
N THR A 67 -2.88 16.88 6.34
CA THR A 67 -4.23 17.16 5.82
C THR A 67 -4.44 16.39 4.53
N GLY A 68 -5.56 15.71 4.40
CA GLY A 68 -5.88 14.91 3.22
C GLY A 68 -7.32 15.12 2.74
N VAL A 69 -7.50 15.01 1.43
CA VAL A 69 -8.81 15.05 0.74
C VAL A 69 -8.84 13.96 -0.30
N ILE A 70 -9.95 13.23 -0.35
CA ILE A 70 -10.31 12.34 -1.45
C ILE A 70 -11.71 12.74 -1.92
N ALA A 71 -11.85 13.00 -3.21
CA ALA A 71 -13.16 13.24 -3.84
C ALA A 71 -13.31 12.32 -5.04
N GLY A 72 -14.49 11.79 -5.26
CA GLY A 72 -14.73 10.93 -6.40
C GLY A 72 -16.17 10.84 -6.86
N PHE A 73 -16.29 10.45 -8.11
CA PHE A 73 -17.53 10.25 -8.82
C PHE A 73 -17.56 8.86 -9.46
N THR A 74 -18.57 8.07 -9.16
CA THR A 74 -18.66 6.65 -9.55
C THR A 74 -19.97 6.37 -10.33
N PRO A 75 -20.10 6.90 -11.56
CA PRO A 75 -21.28 6.68 -12.36
C PRO A 75 -21.38 5.21 -12.81
N ARG A 76 -22.58 4.65 -12.74
CA ARG A 76 -22.91 3.40 -13.41
C ARG A 76 -23.25 3.69 -14.86
N VAL A 77 -22.89 2.77 -15.75
CA VAL A 77 -23.09 2.87 -17.19
C VAL A 77 -24.07 1.79 -17.62
N GLY A 78 -25.06 2.17 -18.44
CA GLY A 78 -25.96 1.25 -19.14
C GLY A 78 -26.94 0.44 -18.29
N ASP A 79 -27.69 -0.40 -18.97
CA ASP A 79 -28.73 -1.27 -18.44
C ASP A 79 -28.25 -2.72 -18.23
N GLY A 80 -26.93 -2.97 -18.23
CA GLY A 80 -26.32 -4.28 -17.94
C GLY A 80 -25.77 -5.05 -19.15
N ASP A 81 -25.99 -4.56 -20.37
CA ASP A 81 -25.49 -5.19 -21.60
C ASP A 81 -24.14 -4.61 -22.09
N GLU A 82 -23.61 -3.62 -21.37
CA GLU A 82 -22.36 -2.97 -21.74
C GLU A 82 -21.14 -3.63 -21.06
N LEU A 83 -20.00 -3.54 -21.73
CA LEU A 83 -18.72 -4.07 -21.20
C LEU A 83 -18.34 -3.46 -19.85
N ILE A 84 -18.59 -2.15 -19.69
CA ILE A 84 -18.23 -1.40 -18.47
C ILE A 84 -19.49 -1.16 -17.65
N ARG A 85 -19.52 -1.71 -16.46
CA ARG A 85 -20.59 -1.54 -15.50
C ARG A 85 -20.54 -0.20 -14.80
N GLN A 86 -19.34 0.26 -14.45
CA GLN A 86 -19.16 1.46 -13.64
C GLN A 86 -17.80 2.09 -13.89
N TRP A 87 -17.77 3.40 -13.97
CA TRP A 87 -16.55 4.19 -13.89
C TRP A 87 -16.31 4.68 -12.46
N SER A 88 -15.06 4.95 -12.13
CA SER A 88 -14.69 5.69 -10.93
C SER A 88 -13.63 6.72 -11.28
N PHE A 89 -13.96 7.97 -11.06
CA PHE A 89 -13.04 9.10 -11.19
C PHE A 89 -12.72 9.58 -9.79
N SER A 90 -11.45 9.70 -9.44
CA SER A 90 -11.08 10.15 -8.11
C SER A 90 -9.87 11.08 -8.13
N LEU A 91 -9.93 12.07 -7.24
CA LEU A 91 -8.86 12.98 -6.92
C LEU A 91 -8.45 12.75 -5.48
N TYR A 92 -7.16 12.54 -5.24
CA TYR A 92 -6.55 12.47 -3.92
C TYR A 92 -5.50 13.56 -3.77
N ALA A 93 -5.60 14.33 -2.70
CA ALA A 93 -4.58 15.30 -2.33
C ALA A 93 -4.21 15.11 -0.86
N ARG A 94 -2.94 15.16 -0.55
CA ARG A 94 -2.41 15.13 0.81
C ARG A 94 -1.25 16.07 0.94
N ASP A 95 -1.20 16.80 2.05
CA ASP A 95 -0.11 17.69 2.45
C ASP A 95 0.28 17.35 3.89
N VAL A 96 1.57 17.19 4.15
CA VAL A 96 2.12 16.95 5.47
C VAL A 96 3.14 18.04 5.75
N LYS A 97 2.87 18.83 6.78
CA LYS A 97 3.73 19.92 7.26
C LYS A 97 4.27 19.55 8.64
N ASN A 98 5.43 20.09 8.97
CA ASN A 98 5.86 20.14 10.35
C ASN A 98 5.17 21.30 11.10
N HIS A 99 5.33 21.41 12.40
CA HIS A 99 4.73 22.48 13.20
C HIS A 99 5.29 23.88 12.88
N SER A 100 6.43 23.97 12.20
CA SER A 100 6.96 25.22 11.65
C SER A 100 6.29 25.63 10.33
N GLY A 101 5.30 24.87 9.84
CA GLY A 101 4.56 25.15 8.62
C GLY A 101 5.26 24.74 7.32
N ILE A 102 6.40 24.08 7.39
CA ILE A 102 7.15 23.62 6.22
C ILE A 102 6.48 22.34 5.70
N THR A 103 6.07 22.34 4.42
CA THR A 103 5.60 21.13 3.75
C THR A 103 6.77 20.17 3.51
N GLU A 104 6.68 18.97 4.06
CA GLU A 104 7.69 17.94 3.92
C GLU A 104 7.27 16.84 2.95
N THR A 105 5.97 16.50 2.91
CA THR A 105 5.43 15.52 1.96
C THR A 105 4.15 16.08 1.34
N GLY A 106 4.02 15.97 0.01
CA GLY A 106 2.83 16.35 -0.73
C GLY A 106 2.48 15.30 -1.77
N ILE A 107 1.20 14.99 -1.93
CA ILE A 107 0.70 14.06 -2.95
C ILE A 107 -0.51 14.68 -3.62
N LEU A 108 -0.50 14.68 -4.95
CA LEU A 108 -1.67 14.95 -5.78
C LEU A 108 -1.83 13.81 -6.77
N GLN A 109 -2.98 13.16 -6.78
CA GLN A 109 -3.23 11.99 -7.61
C GLN A 109 -4.61 12.07 -8.24
N PHE A 110 -4.67 11.80 -9.53
CA PHE A 110 -5.90 11.56 -10.26
C PHE A 110 -5.95 10.13 -10.74
N SER A 111 -7.11 9.47 -10.60
CA SER A 111 -7.31 8.10 -11.02
C SER A 111 -8.62 7.93 -11.77
N ILE A 112 -8.58 7.08 -12.78
CA ILE A 112 -9.75 6.61 -13.52
C ILE A 112 -9.74 5.09 -13.46
N ASP A 113 -10.82 4.50 -12.96
CA ASP A 113 -11.00 3.06 -12.93
C ASP A 113 -12.26 2.66 -13.70
N ALA A 114 -12.16 1.62 -14.52
CA ALA A 114 -13.27 0.96 -15.18
C ALA A 114 -13.54 -0.38 -14.49
N PHE A 115 -14.75 -0.57 -13.99
CA PHE A 115 -15.23 -1.84 -13.46
C PHE A 115 -16.08 -2.52 -14.53
N LEU A 116 -15.62 -3.68 -14.98
CA LEU A 116 -16.26 -4.44 -16.07
C LEU A 116 -17.44 -5.27 -15.52
N GLU A 117 -18.37 -5.67 -16.40
CA GLU A 117 -19.43 -6.62 -16.07
C GLU A 117 -18.87 -7.97 -15.62
N THR A 118 -17.74 -8.38 -16.16
CA THR A 118 -16.98 -9.56 -15.73
C THR A 118 -16.39 -9.46 -14.33
N ARG A 119 -16.59 -8.32 -13.64
CA ARG A 119 -16.01 -7.94 -12.35
C ARG A 119 -14.49 -7.78 -12.39
N ASP A 120 -13.92 -7.65 -13.56
CA ASP A 120 -12.55 -7.24 -13.75
C ASP A 120 -12.43 -5.72 -13.58
N LYS A 121 -11.23 -5.24 -13.34
CA LYS A 121 -10.96 -3.82 -13.16
C LYS A 121 -9.76 -3.41 -14.00
N VAL A 122 -9.87 -2.29 -14.69
CA VAL A 122 -8.75 -1.62 -15.34
C VAL A 122 -8.63 -0.22 -14.77
N GLY A 123 -7.42 0.22 -14.49
CA GLY A 123 -7.16 1.51 -13.86
C GLY A 123 -6.03 2.27 -14.51
N PHE A 124 -6.20 3.58 -14.61
CA PHE A 124 -5.19 4.56 -14.97
C PHE A 124 -5.01 5.54 -13.82
N LYS A 125 -3.77 5.90 -13.52
CA LYS A 125 -3.43 6.83 -12.47
C LYS A 125 -2.27 7.71 -12.90
N ILE A 126 -2.39 9.01 -12.63
CA ILE A 126 -1.29 9.97 -12.67
C ILE A 126 -1.13 10.57 -11.28
N SER A 127 0.10 10.70 -10.82
CA SER A 127 0.39 11.27 -9.51
C SER A 127 1.60 12.19 -9.57
N GLN A 128 1.57 13.21 -8.71
CA GLN A 128 2.68 14.08 -8.40
C GLN A 128 2.96 13.96 -6.91
N ASN A 129 4.18 13.58 -6.57
CA ASN A 129 4.65 13.51 -5.20
C ASN A 129 5.68 14.62 -4.97
N LYS A 130 5.63 15.25 -3.81
CA LYS A 130 6.66 16.17 -3.32
C LYS A 130 7.23 15.56 -2.06
N GLU A 131 8.55 15.60 -1.93
CA GLU A 131 9.24 15.12 -0.74
C GLU A 131 10.40 16.04 -0.44
N LYS A 132 10.44 16.57 0.79
CA LYS A 132 11.55 17.35 1.30
C LYS A 132 12.38 16.48 2.21
N LEU A 133 13.56 16.12 1.77
CA LEU A 133 14.53 15.38 2.56
C LEU A 133 15.40 16.34 3.35
N GLY A 134 15.28 16.34 4.67
CA GLY A 134 16.17 17.07 5.58
C GLY A 134 17.58 16.50 5.56
N GLU A 135 17.68 15.17 5.46
CA GLU A 135 18.92 14.43 5.34
C GLU A 135 18.87 13.48 4.14
N GLY A 136 20.00 13.34 3.47
CA GLY A 136 20.13 12.34 2.40
C GLY A 136 20.20 10.92 2.96
N PHE A 137 19.96 9.94 2.10
CA PHE A 137 20.06 8.52 2.45
C PHE A 137 20.78 7.73 1.35
N ILE A 138 21.17 6.50 1.68
CA ILE A 138 21.83 5.61 0.75
C ILE A 138 20.87 4.48 0.40
N LEU A 139 20.62 4.28 -0.89
CA LEU A 139 19.96 3.07 -1.39
C LEU A 139 20.87 1.86 -1.18
N GLY A 140 20.29 0.67 -1.09
CA GLY A 140 21.04 -0.53 -0.72
C GLY A 140 22.21 -0.91 -1.64
N ASN A 141 22.24 -0.41 -2.88
CA ASN A 141 23.36 -0.58 -3.82
C ASN A 141 24.44 0.51 -3.70
N GLY A 142 24.38 1.37 -2.68
CA GLY A 142 25.33 2.44 -2.45
C GLY A 142 25.00 3.77 -3.13
N VAL A 143 23.94 3.85 -3.93
CA VAL A 143 23.48 5.09 -4.57
C VAL A 143 23.03 6.09 -3.51
N LYS A 144 23.62 7.27 -3.50
CA LYS A 144 23.30 8.34 -2.56
C LYS A 144 22.19 9.23 -3.10
N ILE A 145 21.13 9.36 -2.32
CA ILE A 145 20.09 10.38 -2.53
C ILE A 145 20.46 11.56 -1.61
N ALA A 146 20.68 12.73 -2.19
CA ALA A 146 21.04 13.93 -1.42
C ALA A 146 19.83 14.46 -0.63
N ASN A 147 20.08 15.30 0.36
CA ASN A 147 19.04 16.14 0.93
C ASN A 147 18.56 17.16 -0.13
N GLY A 148 17.29 17.56 -0.07
CA GLY A 148 16.72 18.48 -1.04
C GLY A 148 15.21 18.35 -1.19
N ASP A 149 14.68 19.15 -2.10
CA ASP A 149 13.26 19.15 -2.46
C ASP A 149 13.06 18.36 -3.77
N TYR A 150 12.32 17.27 -3.71
CA TYR A 150 12.03 16.41 -4.84
C TYR A 150 10.56 16.55 -5.26
N LYS A 151 10.34 16.49 -6.56
CA LYS A 151 9.01 16.55 -7.17
C LYS A 151 8.95 15.50 -8.27
N ASP A 152 8.33 14.40 -7.95
CA ASP A 152 8.24 13.21 -8.80
C ASP A 152 6.85 13.12 -9.43
N GLN A 153 6.80 12.92 -10.74
CA GLN A 153 5.58 12.63 -11.49
C GLN A 153 5.59 11.18 -11.93
N LYS A 154 4.46 10.50 -11.80
CA LYS A 154 4.32 9.07 -12.15
C LYS A 154 3.01 8.81 -12.87
N VAL A 155 3.08 7.91 -13.85
CA VAL A 155 1.92 7.36 -14.54
C VAL A 155 1.86 5.87 -14.29
N SER A 156 0.67 5.35 -14.02
CA SER A 156 0.46 3.94 -13.73
C SER A 156 -0.77 3.41 -14.47
N LEU A 157 -0.61 2.23 -15.05
CA LEU A 157 -1.68 1.41 -15.60
C LEU A 157 -1.83 0.15 -14.76
N SER A 158 -3.05 -0.30 -14.54
CA SER A 158 -3.31 -1.53 -13.78
C SER A 158 -4.47 -2.30 -14.37
N ALA A 159 -4.40 -3.62 -14.26
CA ALA A 159 -5.50 -4.51 -14.57
C ALA A 159 -5.60 -5.58 -13.49
N ARG A 160 -6.81 -5.96 -13.11
CA ARG A 160 -7.08 -7.01 -12.13
C ARG A 160 -8.26 -7.82 -12.59
N SER A 161 -8.10 -9.14 -12.64
CA SER A 161 -9.19 -10.05 -12.90
C SER A 161 -9.92 -10.45 -11.61
N ASN A 162 -11.17 -10.88 -11.77
CA ASN A 162 -11.98 -11.35 -10.66
C ASN A 162 -11.39 -12.64 -10.05
N GLN A 163 -11.15 -12.63 -8.75
CA GLN A 163 -10.60 -13.77 -7.99
C GLN A 163 -11.55 -14.96 -7.84
N SER A 164 -12.83 -14.83 -8.23
CA SER A 164 -13.76 -15.97 -8.26
C SER A 164 -13.51 -16.93 -9.42
N ARG A 165 -12.69 -16.52 -10.39
CA ARG A 165 -12.29 -17.40 -11.51
C ARG A 165 -11.34 -18.50 -11.03
N GLY A 166 -11.28 -19.61 -11.76
CA GLY A 166 -10.30 -20.67 -11.49
C GLY A 166 -8.85 -20.21 -11.69
N ILE A 167 -8.64 -19.26 -12.59
CA ILE A 167 -7.39 -18.52 -12.81
C ILE A 167 -7.69 -17.04 -12.70
N TRP A 168 -6.90 -16.30 -11.93
CA TRP A 168 -6.99 -14.85 -11.77
C TRP A 168 -5.60 -14.23 -11.73
N GLY A 169 -5.54 -12.93 -11.90
CA GLY A 169 -4.27 -12.21 -11.80
C GLY A 169 -4.48 -10.72 -11.69
N ASP A 170 -3.43 -10.05 -11.36
CA ASP A 170 -3.31 -8.60 -11.42
C ASP A 170 -1.97 -8.20 -12.01
N MET A 171 -1.96 -7.04 -12.63
CA MET A 171 -0.74 -6.42 -13.12
C MET A 171 -0.81 -4.91 -12.93
N ARG A 172 0.35 -4.30 -12.71
CA ARG A 172 0.56 -2.86 -12.68
C ARG A 172 1.86 -2.53 -13.37
N PHE A 173 1.80 -1.55 -14.22
CA PHE A 173 2.97 -0.88 -14.80
C PHE A 173 2.97 0.57 -14.32
N GLU A 174 4.10 1.04 -13.80
CA GLU A 174 4.28 2.42 -13.35
C GLU A 174 5.61 2.94 -13.86
N LYS A 175 5.60 4.16 -14.41
CA LYS A 175 6.81 4.85 -14.84
C LYS A 175 6.75 6.31 -14.41
N GLY A 176 7.90 6.85 -14.01
CA GLY A 176 8.03 8.26 -13.67
C GLY A 176 9.30 8.57 -12.92
N ASP A 177 9.34 9.78 -12.39
CA ASP A 177 10.50 10.32 -11.68
C ASP A 177 10.73 9.61 -10.34
N TYR A 178 11.97 9.59 -9.89
CA TYR A 178 12.39 9.00 -8.63
C TYR A 178 13.63 9.70 -8.08
N PHE A 179 13.45 10.64 -7.15
CA PHE A 179 14.52 11.41 -6.50
C PHE A 179 15.56 12.00 -7.47
N GLY A 180 15.07 12.62 -8.56
CA GLY A 180 15.91 13.22 -9.58
C GLY A 180 16.42 12.27 -10.67
N GLY A 181 16.10 10.99 -10.58
CA GLY A 181 16.24 9.98 -11.62
C GLY A 181 14.90 9.47 -12.11
N ASP A 182 14.90 8.30 -12.72
CA ASP A 182 13.72 7.63 -13.28
C ASP A 182 13.53 6.25 -12.64
N LYS A 183 12.26 5.86 -12.50
CA LYS A 183 11.89 4.52 -12.05
C LYS A 183 10.79 3.94 -12.94
N THR A 184 11.02 2.72 -13.39
CA THR A 184 10.00 1.89 -14.03
C THR A 184 9.71 0.70 -13.13
N THR A 185 8.45 0.49 -12.80
CA THR A 185 8.00 -0.63 -11.97
C THR A 185 7.02 -1.48 -12.74
N PHE A 186 7.24 -2.78 -12.77
CA PHE A 186 6.27 -3.78 -13.18
C PHE A 186 5.97 -4.67 -11.99
N SER A 187 4.69 -4.78 -11.63
CA SER A 187 4.21 -5.70 -10.60
C SER A 187 3.12 -6.58 -11.19
N GLY A 188 3.16 -7.86 -10.90
CA GLY A 188 2.13 -8.77 -11.35
C GLY A 188 1.98 -9.97 -10.45
N SER A 189 0.79 -10.52 -10.43
CA SER A 189 0.53 -11.81 -9.81
C SER A 189 -0.43 -12.64 -10.66
N ILE A 190 -0.28 -13.96 -10.60
CA ILE A 190 -1.20 -14.92 -11.19
C ILE A 190 -1.48 -16.02 -10.19
N GLY A 191 -2.76 -16.31 -9.99
CA GLY A 191 -3.23 -17.33 -9.09
C GLY A 191 -4.09 -18.38 -9.81
N LYS A 192 -4.03 -19.61 -9.32
CA LYS A 192 -4.86 -20.71 -9.80
C LYS A 192 -5.38 -21.53 -8.64
N ARG A 193 -6.68 -21.76 -8.64
CA ARG A 193 -7.32 -22.71 -7.74
C ARG A 193 -7.41 -24.06 -8.46
N PHE A 194 -6.60 -25.01 -8.02
CA PHE A 194 -6.61 -26.36 -8.58
C PHE A 194 -7.78 -27.18 -8.07
N SER A 195 -8.17 -26.95 -6.83
CA SER A 195 -9.31 -27.60 -6.18
C SER A 195 -9.77 -26.74 -5.00
N ASN A 196 -10.78 -27.20 -4.28
CA ASN A 196 -11.17 -26.60 -3.00
C ASN A 196 -10.10 -26.76 -1.90
N HIS A 197 -9.09 -27.58 -2.17
CA HIS A 197 -8.04 -27.94 -1.22
C HIS A 197 -6.68 -27.30 -1.55
N LEU A 198 -6.47 -26.79 -2.78
CA LEU A 198 -5.18 -26.25 -3.19
C LEU A 198 -5.34 -25.01 -4.07
N THR A 199 -4.72 -23.94 -3.61
CA THR A 199 -4.55 -22.69 -4.35
C THR A 199 -3.07 -22.36 -4.41
N VAL A 200 -2.59 -21.97 -5.57
CA VAL A 200 -1.22 -21.47 -5.75
C VAL A 200 -1.25 -20.13 -6.45
N TYR A 201 -0.27 -19.29 -6.16
CA TYR A 201 -0.05 -18.05 -6.89
C TYR A 201 1.43 -17.67 -6.94
N GLY A 202 1.82 -17.11 -8.08
CA GLY A 202 3.11 -16.52 -8.30
C GLY A 202 3.00 -15.01 -8.38
N SER A 203 4.03 -14.30 -7.94
CA SER A 203 4.12 -12.84 -8.01
C SER A 203 5.49 -12.39 -8.47
N VAL A 204 5.53 -11.24 -9.12
CA VAL A 204 6.75 -10.56 -9.52
C VAL A 204 6.60 -9.07 -9.22
N ASN A 205 7.66 -8.47 -8.70
CA ASN A 205 7.81 -7.02 -8.58
C ASN A 205 9.18 -6.67 -9.12
N GLN A 206 9.23 -5.98 -10.24
CA GLN A 206 10.47 -5.55 -10.91
C GLN A 206 10.55 -4.04 -10.87
N ASN A 207 11.67 -3.52 -10.41
CA ASN A 207 11.98 -2.11 -10.40
C ASN A 207 13.27 -1.88 -11.17
N ILE A 208 13.22 -1.06 -12.19
CA ILE A 208 14.37 -0.57 -12.93
C ILE A 208 14.54 0.89 -12.53
N ILE A 209 15.69 1.22 -11.96
CA ILE A 209 15.98 2.55 -11.40
C ILE A 209 17.22 3.09 -12.12
N SER A 210 17.07 4.28 -12.70
CA SER A 210 18.14 5.01 -13.40
C SER A 210 18.38 6.34 -12.69
N MET A 211 19.58 6.53 -12.14
CA MET A 211 19.97 7.76 -11.43
C MET A 211 20.99 8.55 -12.26
N PRO A 212 20.97 9.91 -12.22
CA PRO A 212 21.85 10.73 -13.04
C PRO A 212 23.35 10.47 -12.85
N SER A 213 23.76 10.05 -11.65
CA SER A 213 25.17 9.83 -11.27
C SER A 213 25.60 8.38 -11.35
N GLU A 214 24.73 7.45 -11.67
CA GLU A 214 24.97 6.02 -11.50
C GLU A 214 24.42 5.23 -12.70
N LYS A 215 24.96 4.01 -12.90
CA LYS A 215 24.39 3.09 -13.87
C LYS A 215 23.02 2.61 -13.42
N GLU A 216 22.17 2.32 -14.37
CA GLU A 216 20.87 1.67 -14.14
C GLU A 216 21.05 0.37 -13.34
N PHE A 217 20.19 0.17 -12.37
CA PHE A 217 20.14 -1.06 -11.59
C PHE A 217 18.70 -1.54 -11.40
N SER A 218 18.57 -2.82 -11.09
CA SER A 218 17.27 -3.44 -10.88
C SER A 218 17.15 -4.02 -9.48
N ALA A 219 15.97 -3.82 -8.87
CA ALA A 219 15.58 -4.43 -7.61
C ALA A 219 14.29 -5.23 -7.83
N ASN A 220 14.41 -6.56 -7.87
CA ASN A 220 13.34 -7.46 -8.27
C ASN A 220 13.03 -8.46 -7.16
N VAL A 221 11.75 -8.66 -6.91
CA VAL A 221 11.27 -9.66 -5.96
C VAL A 221 10.36 -10.64 -6.68
N TYR A 222 10.64 -11.93 -6.54
CA TYR A 222 9.86 -13.02 -7.09
C TYR A 222 9.26 -13.82 -5.94
N GLY A 223 7.97 -14.09 -6.00
CA GLY A 223 7.26 -14.81 -4.96
C GLY A 223 6.48 -15.99 -5.51
N PHE A 224 6.44 -17.07 -4.76
CA PHE A 224 5.56 -18.20 -4.99
C PHE A 224 4.88 -18.56 -3.68
N THR A 225 3.57 -18.75 -3.71
CA THR A 225 2.79 -19.15 -2.54
C THR A 225 1.89 -20.34 -2.89
N ALA A 226 1.87 -21.31 -2.01
CA ALA A 226 0.93 -22.42 -2.03
C ALA A 226 0.13 -22.43 -0.73
N GLU A 227 -1.19 -22.47 -0.83
CA GLU A 227 -2.12 -22.62 0.29
C GLU A 227 -2.96 -23.85 0.08
N GLY A 228 -3.01 -24.70 1.11
CA GLY A 228 -3.72 -25.97 1.01
C GLY A 228 -4.40 -26.38 2.30
N ALA A 229 -5.45 -27.20 2.17
CA ALA A 229 -6.14 -27.84 3.26
C ALA A 229 -6.44 -29.30 2.89
N ILE A 230 -5.92 -30.25 3.64
CA ILE A 230 -6.26 -31.66 3.47
C ILE A 230 -7.71 -31.87 3.91
N ASN A 231 -8.11 -31.24 5.01
CA ASN A 231 -9.46 -31.27 5.56
C ASN A 231 -9.66 -30.06 6.50
N LYS A 232 -10.80 -30.00 7.19
CA LYS A 232 -11.13 -28.90 8.14
C LYS A 232 -10.16 -28.77 9.32
N LYS A 233 -9.35 -29.80 9.60
CA LYS A 233 -8.42 -29.84 10.73
C LYS A 233 -6.98 -29.60 10.32
N TRP A 234 -6.60 -29.91 9.07
CA TRP A 234 -5.25 -29.79 8.57
C TRP A 234 -5.19 -28.83 7.39
N PHE A 235 -4.48 -27.75 7.56
CA PHE A 235 -4.26 -26.76 6.50
C PHE A 235 -2.89 -26.11 6.67
N GLY A 236 -2.39 -25.53 5.61
CA GLY A 236 -1.07 -24.90 5.64
C GLY A 236 -0.84 -23.92 4.51
N LYS A 237 0.27 -23.22 4.66
CA LYS A 237 0.76 -22.22 3.70
C LYS A 237 2.28 -22.33 3.58
N ALA A 238 2.76 -22.31 2.34
CA ALA A 238 4.18 -22.19 2.04
C ALA A 238 4.39 -20.95 1.17
N ILE A 239 5.44 -20.19 1.47
CA ILE A 239 5.85 -19.01 0.70
C ILE A 239 7.34 -19.17 0.41
N ILE A 240 7.70 -18.99 -0.85
CA ILE A 240 9.09 -18.86 -1.30
C ILE A 240 9.23 -17.49 -1.92
N GLN A 241 10.22 -16.72 -1.48
CA GLN A 241 10.49 -15.40 -2.02
C GLN A 241 11.99 -15.26 -2.30
N TYR A 242 12.31 -14.74 -3.48
CA TYR A 242 13.66 -14.40 -3.87
C TYR A 242 13.74 -12.90 -4.17
N ASP A 243 14.69 -12.23 -3.54
CA ASP A 243 15.06 -10.84 -3.78
C ASP A 243 16.43 -10.81 -4.45
N ASN A 244 16.49 -10.36 -5.71
CA ASN A 244 17.75 -10.31 -6.47
C ASN A 244 18.70 -9.22 -5.99
N PHE A 245 18.18 -8.22 -5.29
CA PHE A 245 18.94 -7.08 -4.84
C PHE A 245 19.73 -7.38 -3.56
N SER A 246 19.11 -8.05 -2.60
CA SER A 246 19.75 -8.56 -1.38
C SER A 246 20.33 -9.96 -1.54
N GLU A 247 20.11 -10.61 -2.71
CA GLU A 247 20.47 -12.01 -3.00
C GLU A 247 19.93 -12.99 -1.95
N GLN A 248 18.76 -12.67 -1.41
CA GLN A 248 18.13 -13.46 -0.35
C GLN A 248 17.03 -14.35 -0.89
N LEU A 249 17.10 -15.63 -0.52
CA LEU A 249 16.01 -16.59 -0.66
C LEU A 249 15.38 -16.82 0.70
N GLN A 250 14.08 -16.55 0.80
CA GLN A 250 13.30 -16.74 2.01
C GLN A 250 12.28 -17.85 1.80
N LEU A 251 12.20 -18.76 2.75
CA LEU A 251 11.20 -19.82 2.81
C LEU A 251 10.42 -19.69 4.12
N TYR A 252 9.12 -19.53 4.01
CA TYR A 252 8.19 -19.60 5.11
C TYR A 252 7.23 -20.76 4.89
N CYS A 253 7.08 -21.64 5.88
CA CYS A 253 6.10 -22.73 5.85
C CYS A 253 5.37 -22.77 7.20
N ARG A 254 4.06 -22.85 7.15
CA ARG A 254 3.20 -23.01 8.32
C ARG A 254 2.21 -24.14 8.09
N ILE A 255 2.17 -25.07 9.02
CA ILE A 255 1.19 -26.16 9.06
C ILE A 255 0.36 -26.00 10.34
N ASN A 256 -0.94 -26.01 10.20
CA ASN A 256 -1.90 -25.92 11.28
C ASN A 256 -2.65 -27.25 11.45
N TRP A 257 -2.81 -27.67 12.69
CA TRP A 257 -3.65 -28.78 13.07
C TRP A 257 -4.62 -28.38 14.19
N ILE A 258 -5.91 -28.42 13.88
CA ILE A 258 -6.98 -28.21 14.86
C ILE A 258 -7.30 -29.56 15.48
N HIS A 259 -6.79 -29.81 16.68
CA HIS A 259 -7.05 -31.04 17.41
C HIS A 259 -8.53 -31.13 17.86
N THR A 260 -8.97 -30.12 18.58
CA THR A 260 -10.36 -29.90 19.01
C THR A 260 -10.72 -28.43 18.81
N PRO A 261 -12.00 -28.05 18.65
CA PRO A 261 -12.38 -26.63 18.58
C PRO A 261 -11.79 -25.84 19.75
N GLY A 262 -11.02 -24.79 19.40
CA GLY A 262 -10.32 -23.94 20.39
C GLY A 262 -8.95 -24.45 20.83
N SER A 263 -8.45 -25.58 20.28
CA SER A 263 -7.10 -26.10 20.54
C SER A 263 -6.36 -26.32 19.23
N ASP A 264 -5.44 -25.43 18.91
CA ASP A 264 -4.68 -25.42 17.66
C ASP A 264 -3.20 -25.67 17.95
N LEU A 265 -2.61 -26.59 17.20
CA LEU A 265 -1.17 -26.75 17.08
C LEU A 265 -0.73 -26.22 15.73
N PHE A 266 0.30 -25.41 15.71
CA PHE A 266 0.93 -24.98 14.46
C PHE A 266 2.44 -25.14 14.51
N ILE A 267 3.00 -25.55 13.39
CA ILE A 267 4.43 -25.68 13.17
C ILE A 267 4.81 -24.60 12.15
N VAL A 268 5.78 -23.79 12.50
CA VAL A 268 6.29 -22.72 11.63
C VAL A 268 7.77 -22.98 11.34
N LEU A 269 8.11 -23.00 10.08
CA LEU A 269 9.49 -22.98 9.58
C LEU A 269 9.72 -21.66 8.88
N ASN A 270 10.74 -20.94 9.31
CA ASN A 270 11.19 -19.69 8.65
C ASN A 270 12.69 -19.80 8.41
N LEU A 271 13.06 -19.79 7.14
CA LEU A 271 14.46 -19.89 6.70
C LEU A 271 14.76 -18.68 5.81
N SER A 272 15.88 -18.05 6.05
CA SER A 272 16.44 -17.01 5.19
C SER A 272 17.86 -17.45 4.80
N LEU A 273 18.09 -17.64 3.51
CA LEU A 273 19.37 -18.00 2.95
C LEU A 273 19.91 -16.76 2.23
N ILE A 274 21.10 -16.32 2.63
CA ILE A 274 21.85 -15.28 1.95
C ILE A 274 22.92 -16.00 1.13
N HIS A 275 22.97 -15.75 -0.17
CA HIS A 275 24.12 -16.17 -0.98
C HIS A 275 25.27 -15.25 -0.62
N ILE A 276 26.31 -15.84 -0.01
CA ILE A 276 27.59 -15.17 0.30
C ILE A 276 28.48 -15.24 -0.95
#